data_8ccc8f494a236869c11bb8c38d41fa22
#
_entry.id   8ccc8f494a236869c11bb8c38d41fa22
#
_cell.length_a   1.000
_cell.length_b   1.000
_cell.length_c   1.000
_cell.angle_alpha   90.00
_cell.angle_beta   90.00
_cell.angle_gamma   90.00
#
_symmetry.space_group_name_H-M   'P 1'
#
loop_
_entity.id
_entity.type
_entity.pdbx_description
1 polymer ?
#
loop_
_entity_poly.entity_id
_entity_poly.type
_entity_poly.pdbx_seq_one_letter_code
_entity_poly.pdbx_strand_id
1 'polypeptide(L)' 'MKNKLNTEKEIEITKEDFEDYEQVRNSGSTNMFNIKAVVNLSNNLTKDKVIAIIEGYKKLMEEYPDVRNK' A
#
# COMPACT_ATOMS: atom_id res chain seq x y z
N MET A 1 20.87 16.62 -2.36
CA MET A 1 20.57 16.37 -2.27
C MET A 1 20.09 15.83 -2.35
N LYS A 2 20.16 15.86 -2.39
CA LYS A 2 19.87 15.37 -2.41
C LYS A 2 19.08 15.09 -2.45
N ASN A 3 18.99 15.30 -2.45
CA ASN A 3 18.26 14.93 -2.37
C ASN A 3 17.37 14.76 -2.88
N LYS A 4 17.03 15.48 -3.12
CA LYS A 4 16.27 15.32 -4.09
C LYS A 4 15.76 13.95 -4.36
N LEU A 5 16.46 13.14 -4.26
CA LEU A 5 16.11 11.89 -4.39
C LEU A 5 14.96 11.49 -3.65
N ASN A 6 14.76 11.99 -2.52
CA ASN A 6 13.69 11.66 -1.70
C ASN A 6 12.37 11.96 -2.31
N THR A 7 12.32 12.97 -3.11
CA THR A 7 11.12 13.34 -3.78
C THR A 7 10.62 12.26 -4.66
N GLU A 8 11.51 11.59 -5.30
CA GLU A 8 11.15 10.57 -6.18
C GLU A 8 10.54 9.41 -5.48
N LYS A 9 10.90 9.22 -4.24
CA LYS A 9 10.41 8.11 -3.51
C LYS A 9 9.13 8.37 -2.78
N GLU A 10 8.67 9.58 -2.84
CA GLU A 10 7.43 9.90 -2.19
C GLU A 10 6.29 9.48 -3.06
N ILE A 11 5.71 8.38 -2.72
CA ILE A 11 4.60 7.86 -3.48
C ILE A 11 3.34 8.16 -2.73
N GLU A 12 2.45 8.88 -3.36
CA GLU A 12 1.21 9.23 -2.72
C GLU A 12 0.27 8.04 -2.77
N ILE A 13 -0.21 7.63 -1.62
CA ILE A 13 -1.15 6.52 -1.54
C ILE A 13 -2.54 7.09 -1.32
N THR A 14 -3.43 6.84 -2.25
CA THR A 14 -4.80 7.30 -2.13
C THR A 14 -5.59 6.32 -1.28
N LYS A 15 -6.79 6.73 -0.91
CA LYS A 15 -7.67 5.84 -0.16
C LYS A 15 -7.95 4.58 -0.96
N GLU A 16 -8.12 4.72 -2.26
CA GLU A 16 -8.40 3.58 -3.13
C GLU A 16 -7.23 2.62 -3.18
N ASP A 17 -6.02 3.14 -3.18
CA ASP A 17 -4.84 2.29 -3.15
C ASP A 17 -4.81 1.48 -1.86
N PHE A 18 -5.10 2.13 -0.75
CA PHE A 18 -5.11 1.46 0.53
C PHE A 18 -6.22 0.42 0.60
N GLU A 19 -7.39 0.73 0.04
CA GLU A 19 -8.48 -0.23 -0.04
C GLU A 19 -8.08 -1.46 -0.84
N ASP A 20 -7.39 -1.24 -1.94
CA ASP A 20 -6.93 -2.32 -2.79
C ASP A 20 -6.00 -3.24 -2.01
N TYR A 21 -5.07 -2.64 -1.27
CA TYR A 21 -4.15 -3.39 -0.44
C TYR A 21 -4.90 -4.22 0.62
N GLU A 22 -5.87 -3.59 1.28
CA GLU A 22 -6.62 -4.28 2.33
C GLU A 22 -7.48 -5.40 1.77
N GLN A 23 -7.97 -5.25 0.56
CA GLN A 23 -8.72 -6.32 -0.08
C GLN A 23 -7.85 -7.55 -0.30
N VAL A 24 -6.62 -7.34 -0.76
CA VAL A 24 -5.70 -8.44 -0.96
C VAL A 24 -5.39 -9.10 0.38
N ARG A 25 -5.16 -8.29 1.39
CA ARG A 25 -4.85 -8.79 2.72
C ARG A 25 -6.00 -9.61 3.29
N ASN A 26 -7.21 -9.10 3.16
CA ASN A 26 -8.37 -9.77 3.71
C ASN A 26 -8.76 -11.03 2.95
N SER A 27 -8.33 -11.13 1.72
CA SER A 27 -8.63 -12.32 0.93
C SER A 27 -7.88 -13.54 1.45
N GLY A 28 -6.77 -13.32 2.14
CA GLY A 28 -5.97 -14.41 2.65
C GLY A 28 -5.31 -15.26 1.58
N SER A 29 -5.27 -14.74 0.36
CA SER A 29 -4.78 -15.52 -0.77
C SER A 29 -3.27 -15.60 -0.86
N THR A 30 -2.57 -14.73 -0.17
CA THR A 30 -1.12 -14.72 -0.28
C THR A 30 -0.49 -14.14 0.97
N ASN A 31 0.80 -14.37 1.09
CA ASN A 31 1.60 -13.77 2.14
C ASN A 31 1.81 -12.30 1.78
N MET A 32 1.40 -11.40 2.63
CA MET A 32 1.49 -9.97 2.34
C MET A 32 2.93 -9.45 2.26
N PHE A 33 3.88 -10.25 2.71
CA PHE A 33 5.28 -9.88 2.55
C PHE A 33 5.81 -10.26 1.17
N ASN A 34 5.04 -11.03 0.41
CA ASN A 34 5.39 -11.32 -0.96
C ASN A 34 4.84 -10.22 -1.83
N ILE A 35 5.63 -9.16 -2.01
CA ILE A 35 5.20 -7.96 -2.69
C ILE A 35 4.72 -8.24 -4.12
N LYS A 36 5.42 -9.11 -4.79
CA LYS A 36 5.09 -9.42 -6.17
C LYS A 36 3.70 -10.05 -6.26
N ALA A 37 3.38 -10.94 -5.34
CA ALA A 37 2.08 -11.58 -5.33
C ALA A 37 0.98 -10.57 -4.97
N VAL A 38 1.27 -9.66 -4.06
CA VAL A 38 0.31 -8.62 -3.70
C VAL A 38 -0.01 -7.75 -4.90
N VAL A 39 1.02 -7.37 -5.66
CA VAL A 39 0.83 -6.56 -6.86
C VAL A 39 -0.04 -7.31 -7.87
N ASN A 40 0.25 -8.59 -8.04
CA ASN A 40 -0.50 -9.40 -9.01
C ASN A 40 -1.96 -9.57 -8.63
N LEU A 41 -2.26 -9.62 -7.35
CA LEU A 41 -3.63 -9.80 -6.89
C LEU A 41 -4.40 -8.50 -6.78
N SER A 42 -3.69 -7.39 -6.74
CA SER A 42 -4.32 -6.09 -6.62
C SER A 42 -4.81 -5.60 -7.96
N ASN A 43 -5.63 -4.54 -7.95
CA ASN A 43 -6.12 -3.96 -9.18
C ASN A 43 -5.23 -2.85 -9.68
N ASN A 44 -4.75 -2.01 -8.80
CA ASN A 44 -4.01 -0.82 -9.20
C ASN A 44 -2.66 -0.63 -8.54
N LEU A 45 -2.27 -1.53 -7.67
CA LEU A 45 -1.04 -1.34 -6.92
C LEU A 45 0.18 -1.69 -7.74
N THR A 46 1.24 -0.93 -7.52
CA THR A 46 2.54 -1.25 -8.09
C THR A 46 3.44 -1.67 -6.94
N LYS A 47 4.60 -2.17 -7.27
CA LYS A 47 5.56 -2.58 -6.26
C LYS A 47 5.89 -1.43 -5.32
N ASP A 48 6.11 -0.25 -5.88
CA ASP A 48 6.44 0.92 -5.08
C ASP A 48 5.30 1.32 -4.16
N LYS A 49 4.08 1.22 -4.65
CA LYS A 49 2.93 1.54 -3.82
C LYS A 49 2.78 0.55 -2.67
N VAL A 50 2.99 -0.72 -2.94
CA VAL A 50 2.90 -1.72 -1.89
C VAL A 50 3.92 -1.45 -0.79
N ILE A 51 5.14 -1.14 -1.19
CA ILE A 51 6.19 -0.84 -0.22
C ILE A 51 5.82 0.40 0.59
N ALA A 52 5.32 1.43 -0.08
CA ALA A 52 4.93 2.65 0.59
C ALA A 52 3.80 2.39 1.60
N ILE A 53 2.87 1.54 1.25
CA ILE A 53 1.78 1.19 2.16
C ILE A 53 2.31 0.45 3.38
N ILE A 54 3.20 -0.50 3.16
CA ILE A 54 3.77 -1.26 4.27
C ILE A 54 4.52 -0.34 5.22
N GLU A 55 5.32 0.56 4.68
CA GLU A 55 6.11 1.46 5.50
C GLU A 55 5.28 2.50 6.23
N GLY A 56 4.19 2.94 5.62
CA GLY A 56 3.32 3.94 6.21
C GLY A 56 1.99 3.41 6.72
N TYR A 57 1.92 2.13 6.97
CA TYR A 57 0.66 1.48 7.29
C TYR A 57 -0.06 2.11 8.46
N LYS A 58 0.65 2.36 9.54
CA LYS A 58 0.05 2.94 10.73
C LYS A 58 -0.55 4.30 10.42
N LYS A 59 0.17 5.10 9.68
CA LYS A 59 -0.28 6.43 9.31
C LYS A 59 -1.50 6.35 8.41
N LEU A 60 -1.50 5.40 7.49
CA LEU A 60 -2.64 5.21 6.60
C LEU A 60 -3.87 4.76 7.35
N MET A 61 -3.70 3.93 8.36
CA MET A 61 -4.81 3.51 9.18
C MET A 61 -5.43 4.67 9.93
N GLU A 62 -4.60 5.61 10.34
CA GLU A 62 -5.08 6.80 11.04
C GLU A 62 -5.78 7.74 10.06
N GLU A 63 -5.29 7.80 8.85
CA GLU A 63 -5.85 8.70 7.86
C GLU A 63 -7.12 8.15 7.24
N TYR A 64 -7.19 6.85 7.07
CA TYR A 64 -8.35 6.20 6.45
C TYR A 64 -8.87 5.05 7.32
N PRO A 65 -9.36 5.37 8.50
CA PRO A 65 -9.80 4.31 9.41
C PRO A 65 -10.95 3.47 8.86
N ASP A 66 -11.77 4.06 8.00
CA ASP A 66 -12.91 3.34 7.44
C ASP A 66 -12.51 2.17 6.57
N VAL A 67 -11.35 2.24 5.97
CA VAL A 67 -10.91 1.18 5.09
C VAL A 67 -10.76 -0.13 5.84
N ARG A 68 -10.22 -0.04 7.05
CA ARG A 68 -9.98 -1.22 7.83
C ARG A 68 -11.20 -1.70 8.56
N ASN A 69 -12.09 -0.81 8.88
CA ASN A 69 -13.26 -1.12 9.67
C ASN A 69 -14.46 -1.55 8.87
N LYS A 70 -14.26 -1.86 7.64
CA LYS A 70 -15.37 -2.33 6.86
C LYS A 70 -15.84 -3.73 7.26
#